data_c55414738eab356696117dbad66a4cd4
#
_entry.id   c55414738eab356696117dbad66a4cd4
#
_cell.length_a   1.000
_cell.length_b   1.000
_cell.length_c   1.000
_cell.angle_alpha   90.00
_cell.angle_beta   90.00
_cell.angle_gamma   90.00
#
_symmetry.space_group_name_H-M   'P 1'
#
loop_
_entity.id
_entity.type
_entity.pdbx_description
1 polymer ?
#
loop_
_entity_poly.entity_id
_entity_poly.type
_entity_poly.pdbx_seq_one_letter_code
_entity_poly.pdbx_strand_id
1 'polypeptide(L)'
;MTSPALPASSPSPPPGVETVVGPEVVGPALAPTGGPRRTPWGTLGTVAVGAAVAVGIVVRFVARSHLWLDEALTVNIAAVPLRSLTEALRHDGSPPLYYVVLHGWMRLFGTGTIAVRALSGVFSVACLPLAWRVGRRLGGRTLAAAVLVLLALSPFAVQYATEARMYSMAMFLVLAGGLALANLLERPSLSLTIAVGLATGALLLTHYYALYTVAAVGLVLLWYAWKGEERAAARRALAAMVAGSLLFLPWVPVLLYQSAHTGAPWGSSGRGLRTVIDTLGVLTSGYRDAGPVPLLLAEGLIALAVFGRAVGRRRFEIDLVGREPARTLALITFGGLLLAVGVSRLTGQAYVPRYASVIFPGVIILIAIGVASFGDARLRVGALVVMAAMSTLGLRPVMQYERTQAATVARHLRASAQAGDVVAYCPDQLGPSVSRMLPASLGLTQLTYPKAQAPQFVDWVDYATTIRHTPVPDFASQLLSRAGPNHNVWLVWSAGYKAFGRRCDQLLAVLGAYRDAGETVRLRWSSPEHMGLIRFDPERQYDGRSSRHCSLPPGC
;
A
#
# COMPACT_ATOMS: atom_id res chain seq x y z
N MET A 1 -74.34 -30.32 -66.74
CA MET A 1 -75.09 -29.17 -66.32
C MET A 1 -74.44 -28.55 -65.07
N THR A 2 -73.45 -27.79 -65.22
CA THR A 2 -72.93 -26.97 -64.12
C THR A 2 -71.91 -26.00 -64.74
N SER A 3 -72.23 -24.74 -64.69
CA SER A 3 -71.42 -23.61 -65.17
C SER A 3 -70.25 -23.31 -64.19
N PRO A 4 -69.13 -22.82 -64.70
CA PRO A 4 -67.96 -22.51 -63.87
C PRO A 4 -68.06 -21.10 -63.34
N ALA A 5 -67.61 -20.90 -62.07
CA ALA A 5 -67.51 -19.62 -61.38
C ALA A 5 -66.20 -18.91 -61.74
N LEU A 6 -66.30 -17.60 -61.97
CA LEU A 6 -65.22 -16.64 -62.21
C LEU A 6 -64.48 -16.30 -60.89
N PRO A 7 -63.18 -15.95 -60.92
CA PRO A 7 -62.42 -15.61 -59.73
C PRO A 7 -62.69 -14.14 -59.28
N ALA A 8 -62.79 -13.95 -57.99
CA ALA A 8 -62.98 -12.65 -57.35
C ALA A 8 -61.70 -11.82 -57.38
N SER A 9 -61.84 -10.56 -57.75
CA SER A 9 -60.80 -9.49 -57.74
C SER A 9 -60.50 -9.06 -56.30
N SER A 10 -59.23 -9.01 -55.97
CA SER A 10 -58.73 -8.42 -54.71
C SER A 10 -58.82 -6.90 -54.72
N PRO A 11 -59.22 -6.27 -53.60
CA PRO A 11 -59.24 -4.82 -53.50
C PRO A 11 -57.87 -4.21 -53.29
N SER A 12 -57.62 -3.06 -53.95
CA SER A 12 -56.43 -2.22 -53.85
C SER A 12 -56.31 -1.56 -52.46
N PRO A 13 -55.13 -1.36 -51.89
CA PRO A 13 -54.96 -0.68 -50.61
C PRO A 13 -55.13 0.85 -50.78
N PRO A 14 -55.53 1.57 -49.72
CA PRO A 14 -55.68 3.01 -49.74
C PRO A 14 -54.33 3.75 -49.70
N PRO A 15 -54.22 4.96 -50.26
CA PRO A 15 -52.99 5.74 -50.30
C PRO A 15 -52.74 6.42 -48.96
N GLY A 16 -51.50 6.45 -48.51
CA GLY A 16 -50.94 7.39 -47.56
C GLY A 16 -50.84 6.95 -46.12
N VAL A 17 -49.87 6.10 -45.83
CA VAL A 17 -49.18 6.11 -44.52
C VAL A 17 -47.68 6.14 -44.81
N GLU A 18 -47.09 7.33 -44.72
CA GLU A 18 -45.64 7.51 -44.66
C GLU A 18 -45.12 6.80 -43.39
N THR A 19 -44.48 5.68 -43.53
CA THR A 19 -43.66 5.09 -42.49
C THR A 19 -42.45 5.99 -42.28
N VAL A 20 -42.47 6.74 -41.20
CA VAL A 20 -41.29 7.44 -40.65
C VAL A 20 -40.30 6.34 -40.22
N VAL A 21 -39.34 6.05 -41.11
CA VAL A 21 -38.16 5.29 -40.76
C VAL A 21 -37.34 6.14 -39.81
N GLY A 22 -37.35 5.78 -38.53
CA GLY A 22 -36.45 6.35 -37.54
C GLY A 22 -35.00 6.13 -37.97
N PRO A 23 -34.07 7.02 -37.62
CA PRO A 23 -32.68 6.88 -38.06
C PRO A 23 -32.09 5.62 -37.44
N GLU A 24 -31.74 4.69 -38.29
CA GLU A 24 -30.82 3.58 -37.99
C GLU A 24 -29.55 4.16 -37.39
N VAL A 25 -29.28 3.93 -36.13
CA VAL A 25 -28.00 4.23 -35.48
C VAL A 25 -26.99 3.21 -36.00
N VAL A 26 -26.54 3.41 -37.24
CA VAL A 26 -25.33 2.77 -37.75
C VAL A 26 -24.16 3.49 -37.08
N GLY A 27 -23.61 2.89 -36.04
CA GLY A 27 -22.31 3.27 -35.52
C GLY A 27 -21.28 3.17 -36.65
N PRO A 28 -20.36 4.14 -36.81
CA PRO A 28 -19.40 4.09 -37.88
C PRO A 28 -18.50 2.86 -37.70
N ALA A 29 -18.75 1.83 -38.49
CA ALA A 29 -17.78 0.78 -38.78
C ALA A 29 -16.56 1.48 -39.40
N LEU A 30 -15.46 1.54 -38.67
CA LEU A 30 -14.17 1.95 -39.20
C LEU A 30 -13.76 0.93 -40.26
N ALA A 31 -13.98 1.27 -41.56
CA ALA A 31 -13.44 0.53 -42.67
C ALA A 31 -11.91 0.42 -42.54
N PRO A 32 -11.32 -0.76 -42.83
CA PRO A 32 -9.88 -0.91 -42.82
C PRO A 32 -9.30 -0.35 -44.12
N THR A 33 -8.89 0.90 -44.13
CA THR A 33 -8.13 1.48 -45.24
C THR A 33 -6.64 1.45 -44.91
N GLY A 34 -5.88 0.69 -45.69
CA GLY A 34 -4.44 0.82 -45.84
C GLY A 34 -3.62 0.16 -44.72
N GLY A 35 -2.68 -0.72 -45.11
CA GLY A 35 -1.70 -1.31 -44.20
C GLY A 35 -0.96 -0.24 -43.37
N PRO A 36 -0.49 -0.58 -42.17
CA PRO A 36 0.02 0.40 -41.20
C PRO A 36 1.33 1.02 -41.71
N ARG A 37 1.26 2.20 -42.32
CA ARG A 37 2.42 3.06 -42.44
C ARG A 37 2.84 3.39 -41.02
N ARG A 38 3.90 2.76 -40.50
CA ARG A 38 4.53 3.11 -39.22
C ARG A 38 5.04 4.54 -39.35
N THR A 39 4.29 5.50 -38.82
CA THR A 39 4.78 6.87 -38.74
C THR A 39 5.95 6.90 -37.76
N PRO A 40 6.99 7.73 -37.97
CA PRO A 40 8.13 7.89 -37.04
C PRO A 40 7.67 8.15 -35.59
N TRP A 41 6.60 8.87 -35.41
CA TRP A 41 5.97 9.15 -34.12
C TRP A 41 5.43 7.91 -33.39
N GLY A 42 4.94 6.90 -34.12
CA GLY A 42 4.52 5.62 -33.52
C GLY A 42 5.69 4.83 -32.94
N THR A 43 6.86 4.87 -33.60
CA THR A 43 8.08 4.21 -33.13
C THR A 43 8.65 4.93 -31.91
N LEU A 44 8.76 6.26 -31.94
CA LEU A 44 9.24 7.07 -30.81
C LEU A 44 8.35 6.89 -29.57
N GLY A 45 7.03 6.89 -29.74
CA GLY A 45 6.09 6.63 -28.64
C GLY A 45 6.27 5.23 -28.02
N THR A 46 6.49 4.21 -28.85
CA THR A 46 6.73 2.85 -28.35
C THR A 46 8.05 2.75 -27.58
N VAL A 47 9.10 3.38 -28.09
CA VAL A 47 10.41 3.44 -27.41
C VAL A 47 10.30 4.18 -26.08
N ALA A 48 9.59 5.33 -26.05
CA ALA A 48 9.38 6.09 -24.82
C ALA A 48 8.62 5.29 -23.74
N VAL A 49 7.55 4.58 -24.13
CA VAL A 49 6.82 3.67 -23.22
C VAL A 49 7.74 2.55 -22.73
N GLY A 50 8.50 1.92 -23.62
CA GLY A 50 9.47 0.89 -23.27
C GLY A 50 10.52 1.37 -22.29
N ALA A 51 11.08 2.56 -22.52
CA ALA A 51 12.04 3.20 -21.60
C ALA A 51 11.44 3.50 -20.22
N ALA A 52 10.21 4.05 -20.18
CA ALA A 52 9.51 4.32 -18.92
C ALA A 52 9.27 3.03 -18.14
N VAL A 53 8.89 1.94 -18.81
CA VAL A 53 8.71 0.62 -18.19
C VAL A 53 10.04 0.06 -17.67
N ALA A 54 11.10 0.13 -18.47
CA ALA A 54 12.43 -0.35 -18.07
C ALA A 54 12.95 0.39 -16.83
N VAL A 55 12.87 1.73 -16.84
CA VAL A 55 13.19 2.55 -15.65
C VAL A 55 12.31 2.15 -14.48
N GLY A 56 10.99 2.05 -14.68
CA GLY A 56 10.04 1.64 -13.65
C GLY A 56 10.36 0.27 -13.03
N ILE A 57 10.81 -0.71 -13.83
CA ILE A 57 11.24 -2.03 -13.33
C ILE A 57 12.51 -1.88 -12.47
N VAL A 58 13.53 -1.19 -12.97
CA VAL A 58 14.81 -1.04 -12.26
C VAL A 58 14.61 -0.39 -10.89
N VAL A 59 13.88 0.74 -10.83
CA VAL A 59 13.71 1.49 -9.56
C VAL A 59 12.94 0.71 -8.49
N ARG A 60 12.16 -0.32 -8.86
CA ARG A 60 11.43 -1.20 -7.94
C ARG A 60 12.34 -2.13 -7.12
N PHE A 61 13.61 -2.25 -7.51
CA PHE A 61 14.59 -3.05 -6.79
C PHE A 61 15.71 -2.18 -6.17
N VAL A 62 15.60 -0.86 -6.28
CA VAL A 62 16.60 0.07 -5.74
C VAL A 62 16.06 0.76 -4.49
N ALA A 63 16.60 0.40 -3.33
CA ALA A 63 16.33 1.07 -2.06
C ALA A 63 17.64 1.20 -1.27
N ARG A 64 17.97 2.42 -0.85
CA ARG A 64 19.21 2.70 -0.09
C ARG A 64 19.11 2.40 1.38
N SER A 65 17.91 2.56 1.96
CA SER A 65 17.67 2.36 3.38
C SER A 65 17.77 0.88 3.78
N HIS A 66 18.24 0.61 4.98
CA HIS A 66 18.09 -0.68 5.63
C HIS A 66 16.61 -0.96 6.00
N LEU A 67 16.32 -2.21 6.45
CA LEU A 67 14.97 -2.54 6.91
C LEU A 67 14.61 -1.72 8.14
N TRP A 68 13.53 -0.98 8.07
CA TRP A 68 12.96 -0.24 9.18
C TRP A 68 11.98 -1.12 9.96
N LEU A 69 11.44 -0.63 11.08
CA LEU A 69 10.57 -1.36 12.00
C LEU A 69 9.59 -2.33 11.31
N ASP A 70 8.69 -1.80 10.45
CA ASP A 70 7.63 -2.63 9.85
C ASP A 70 8.20 -3.76 8.98
N GLU A 71 9.31 -3.53 8.28
CA GLU A 71 9.96 -4.54 7.46
C GLU A 71 10.72 -5.57 8.30
N ALA A 72 11.50 -5.10 9.29
CA ALA A 72 12.27 -5.96 10.18
C ALA A 72 11.35 -6.89 10.98
N LEU A 73 10.26 -6.33 11.52
CA LEU A 73 9.23 -7.09 12.24
C LEU A 73 8.54 -8.10 11.32
N THR A 74 8.16 -7.69 10.10
CA THR A 74 7.56 -8.58 9.10
C THR A 74 8.48 -9.78 8.79
N VAL A 75 9.77 -9.53 8.60
CA VAL A 75 10.75 -10.59 8.31
C VAL A 75 10.95 -11.50 9.52
N ASN A 76 11.02 -10.95 10.73
CA ASN A 76 11.16 -11.73 11.96
C ASN A 76 9.91 -12.62 12.19
N ILE A 77 8.71 -12.10 12.00
CA ILE A 77 7.45 -12.86 12.08
C ILE A 77 7.42 -13.94 10.98
N ALA A 78 7.77 -13.61 9.75
CA ALA A 78 7.80 -14.60 8.68
C ALA A 78 8.88 -15.67 8.86
N ALA A 79 9.91 -15.43 9.68
CA ALA A 79 10.97 -16.40 9.97
C ALA A 79 10.59 -17.48 11.00
N VAL A 80 9.53 -17.27 11.80
CA VAL A 80 9.08 -18.29 12.77
C VAL A 80 8.56 -19.55 12.04
N PRO A 81 8.55 -20.73 12.68
CA PRO A 81 7.90 -21.91 12.13
C PRO A 81 6.43 -21.64 11.79
N LEU A 82 5.92 -22.16 10.66
CA LEU A 82 4.55 -21.90 10.21
C LEU A 82 3.49 -22.23 11.27
N ARG A 83 3.70 -23.25 12.10
CA ARG A 83 2.83 -23.61 13.24
C ARG A 83 2.68 -22.48 14.29
N SER A 84 3.71 -21.64 14.41
CA SER A 84 3.75 -20.52 15.38
C SER A 84 3.37 -19.19 14.74
N LEU A 85 3.15 -19.15 13.42
CA LEU A 85 2.90 -17.93 12.68
C LEU A 85 1.60 -17.23 13.13
N THR A 86 0.54 -18.00 13.39
CA THR A 86 -0.75 -17.45 13.85
C THR A 86 -0.59 -16.74 15.18
N GLU A 87 0.15 -17.33 16.13
CA GLU A 87 0.40 -16.71 17.43
C GLU A 87 1.25 -15.44 17.28
N ALA A 88 2.33 -15.49 16.50
CA ALA A 88 3.14 -14.28 16.24
C ALA A 88 2.31 -13.15 15.61
N LEU A 89 1.39 -13.49 14.70
CA LEU A 89 0.51 -12.50 14.04
C LEU A 89 -0.57 -11.96 14.98
N ARG A 90 -1.04 -12.73 15.98
CA ARG A 90 -1.97 -12.19 17.00
C ARG A 90 -1.41 -10.97 17.71
N HIS A 91 -0.09 -10.89 17.83
CA HIS A 91 0.63 -9.76 18.43
C HIS A 91 0.98 -8.64 17.45
N ASP A 92 0.83 -8.82 16.12
CA ASP A 92 1.19 -7.81 15.09
C ASP A 92 0.00 -7.05 14.51
N GLY A 93 -1.15 -7.68 14.34
CA GLY A 93 -2.34 -7.03 13.77
C GLY A 93 -2.42 -7.09 12.24
N SER A 94 -1.88 -8.13 11.60
CA SER A 94 -1.88 -8.34 10.14
C SER A 94 -2.46 -9.69 9.74
N PRO A 95 -3.06 -9.84 8.52
CA PRO A 95 -3.49 -11.12 7.97
C PRO A 95 -2.29 -12.00 7.52
N PRO A 96 -2.47 -13.34 7.37
CA PRO A 96 -1.36 -14.28 7.30
C PRO A 96 -0.71 -14.47 5.93
N LEU A 97 -1.42 -14.24 4.81
CA LEU A 97 -1.01 -14.76 3.50
C LEU A 97 0.35 -14.21 3.03
N TYR A 98 0.59 -12.90 3.21
CA TYR A 98 1.88 -12.31 2.83
C TYR A 98 3.05 -12.94 3.61
N TYR A 99 2.86 -13.20 4.91
CA TYR A 99 3.89 -13.79 5.78
C TYR A 99 4.18 -15.24 5.39
N VAL A 100 3.16 -16.02 5.03
CA VAL A 100 3.33 -17.39 4.51
C VAL A 100 4.13 -17.38 3.20
N VAL A 101 3.78 -16.47 2.27
CA VAL A 101 4.50 -16.33 1.00
C VAL A 101 5.94 -15.86 1.22
N LEU A 102 6.15 -14.90 2.13
CA LEU A 102 7.48 -14.40 2.48
C LEU A 102 8.31 -15.49 3.19
N HIS A 103 7.71 -16.32 4.05
CA HIS A 103 8.39 -17.47 4.67
C HIS A 103 8.96 -18.42 3.62
N GLY A 104 8.13 -18.82 2.63
CA GLY A 104 8.60 -19.67 1.52
C GLY A 104 9.66 -18.98 0.66
N TRP A 105 9.48 -17.69 0.38
CA TRP A 105 10.46 -16.88 -0.37
C TRP A 105 11.81 -16.80 0.32
N MET A 106 11.83 -16.56 1.65
CA MET A 106 13.06 -16.48 2.43
C MET A 106 13.82 -17.81 2.49
N ARG A 107 13.12 -18.94 2.42
CA ARG A 107 13.76 -20.27 2.34
C ARG A 107 14.51 -20.47 1.03
N LEU A 108 14.04 -19.86 -0.06
CA LEU A 108 14.63 -19.98 -1.39
C LEU A 108 15.74 -18.95 -1.64
N PHE A 109 15.54 -17.70 -1.18
CA PHE A 109 16.38 -16.56 -1.54
C PHE A 109 17.12 -15.93 -0.34
N GLY A 110 16.88 -16.43 0.87
CA GLY A 110 17.51 -15.94 2.10
C GLY A 110 16.81 -14.73 2.71
N THR A 111 17.36 -14.25 3.84
CA THR A 111 16.77 -13.20 4.68
C THR A 111 17.43 -11.84 4.53
N GLY A 112 18.34 -11.67 3.56
CA GLY A 112 19.00 -10.39 3.29
C GLY A 112 18.04 -9.30 2.84
N THR A 113 18.37 -8.04 3.09
CA THR A 113 17.52 -6.88 2.80
C THR A 113 17.00 -6.87 1.34
N ILE A 114 17.88 -7.14 0.38
CA ILE A 114 17.51 -7.17 -1.05
C ILE A 114 16.56 -8.35 -1.32
N ALA A 115 16.87 -9.54 -0.80
CA ALA A 115 16.08 -10.73 -1.04
C ALA A 115 14.65 -10.59 -0.53
N VAL A 116 14.43 -10.09 0.69
CA VAL A 116 13.10 -9.97 1.27
C VAL A 116 12.26 -8.89 0.58
N ARG A 117 12.87 -7.79 0.14
CA ARG A 117 12.20 -6.73 -0.64
C ARG A 117 11.87 -7.16 -2.06
N ALA A 118 12.70 -8.04 -2.65
CA ALA A 118 12.50 -8.51 -4.01
C ALA A 118 11.14 -9.19 -4.20
N LEU A 119 10.57 -9.83 -3.17
CA LEU A 119 9.21 -10.38 -3.22
C LEU A 119 8.17 -9.29 -3.58
N SER A 120 8.20 -8.16 -2.87
CA SER A 120 7.32 -7.02 -3.16
C SER A 120 7.61 -6.41 -4.53
N GLY A 121 8.89 -6.33 -4.92
CA GLY A 121 9.33 -5.91 -6.25
C GLY A 121 8.74 -6.79 -7.36
N VAL A 122 8.77 -8.11 -7.22
CA VAL A 122 8.21 -9.08 -8.17
C VAL A 122 6.71 -8.90 -8.32
N PHE A 123 5.94 -8.78 -7.22
CA PHE A 123 4.51 -8.50 -7.30
C PHE A 123 4.22 -7.16 -7.98
N SER A 124 5.01 -6.12 -7.69
CA SER A 124 4.85 -4.80 -8.32
C SER A 124 5.15 -4.83 -9.82
N VAL A 125 6.16 -5.59 -10.26
CA VAL A 125 6.44 -5.81 -11.69
C VAL A 125 5.32 -6.62 -12.34
N ALA A 126 4.79 -7.65 -11.67
CA ALA A 126 3.67 -8.44 -12.16
C ALA A 126 2.37 -7.62 -12.33
N CYS A 127 2.23 -6.49 -11.64
CA CYS A 127 1.14 -5.55 -11.89
C CYS A 127 1.19 -4.93 -13.29
N LEU A 128 2.37 -4.75 -13.90
CA LEU A 128 2.53 -4.05 -15.19
C LEU A 128 1.82 -4.77 -16.36
N PRO A 129 2.03 -6.08 -16.60
CA PRO A 129 1.30 -6.79 -17.65
C PRO A 129 -0.22 -6.88 -17.37
N LEU A 130 -0.64 -6.94 -16.10
CA LEU A 130 -2.06 -6.88 -15.75
C LEU A 130 -2.67 -5.51 -16.06
N ALA A 131 -1.99 -4.44 -15.68
CA ALA A 131 -2.38 -3.06 -15.98
C ALA A 131 -2.50 -2.81 -17.49
N TRP A 132 -1.54 -3.33 -18.29
CA TRP A 132 -1.62 -3.32 -19.75
C TRP A 132 -2.88 -4.03 -20.26
N ARG A 133 -3.19 -5.23 -19.75
CA ARG A 133 -4.40 -5.99 -20.14
C ARG A 133 -5.68 -5.24 -19.79
N VAL A 134 -5.75 -4.66 -18.57
CA VAL A 134 -6.90 -3.86 -18.14
C VAL A 134 -7.07 -2.63 -19.06
N GLY A 135 -6.01 -1.88 -19.30
CA GLY A 135 -6.04 -0.71 -20.19
C GLY A 135 -6.44 -1.07 -21.64
N ARG A 136 -5.92 -2.21 -22.15
CA ARG A 136 -6.29 -2.75 -23.48
C ARG A 136 -7.79 -3.04 -23.58
N ARG A 137 -8.35 -3.60 -22.53
CA ARG A 137 -9.77 -3.94 -22.45
C ARG A 137 -10.66 -2.69 -22.38
N LEU A 138 -10.28 -1.70 -21.56
CA LEU A 138 -11.10 -0.51 -21.31
C LEU A 138 -11.04 0.55 -22.42
N GLY A 139 -9.94 0.66 -23.19
CA GLY A 139 -9.79 1.72 -24.19
C GLY A 139 -8.66 1.48 -25.20
N GLY A 140 -8.30 0.21 -25.44
CA GLY A 140 -7.34 -0.17 -26.47
C GLY A 140 -5.88 0.17 -26.13
N ARG A 141 -5.02 0.25 -27.16
CA ARG A 141 -3.56 0.40 -26.99
C ARG A 141 -3.17 1.73 -26.33
N THR A 142 -3.87 2.81 -26.65
CA THR A 142 -3.56 4.14 -26.11
C THR A 142 -3.79 4.20 -24.60
N LEU A 143 -4.94 3.72 -24.13
CA LEU A 143 -5.23 3.65 -22.71
C LEU A 143 -4.29 2.69 -21.99
N ALA A 144 -3.98 1.53 -22.59
CA ALA A 144 -3.03 0.58 -22.04
C ALA A 144 -1.64 1.19 -21.83
N ALA A 145 -1.14 1.95 -22.82
CA ALA A 145 0.13 2.66 -22.69
C ALA A 145 0.09 3.72 -21.57
N ALA A 146 -1.00 4.47 -21.44
CA ALA A 146 -1.16 5.46 -20.38
C ALA A 146 -1.16 4.80 -18.98
N VAL A 147 -1.99 3.75 -18.76
CA VAL A 147 -2.02 2.99 -17.49
C VAL A 147 -0.63 2.44 -17.17
N LEU A 148 0.02 1.85 -18.17
CA LEU A 148 1.34 1.22 -18.00
C LEU A 148 2.42 2.24 -17.59
N VAL A 149 2.50 3.39 -18.28
CA VAL A 149 3.46 4.45 -17.97
C VAL A 149 3.21 5.04 -16.58
N LEU A 150 1.95 5.37 -16.27
CA LEU A 150 1.57 5.94 -14.97
C LEU A 150 1.88 4.96 -13.83
N LEU A 151 1.57 3.67 -13.98
CA LEU A 151 1.89 2.66 -12.97
C LEU A 151 3.40 2.40 -12.88
N ALA A 152 4.11 2.34 -14.02
CA ALA A 152 5.54 2.09 -14.04
C ALA A 152 6.34 3.16 -13.31
N LEU A 153 5.99 4.44 -13.50
CA LEU A 153 6.67 5.58 -12.91
C LEU A 153 6.05 6.09 -11.60
N SER A 154 4.96 5.46 -11.12
CA SER A 154 4.29 5.89 -9.88
C SER A 154 5.21 5.83 -8.67
N PRO A 155 5.43 6.95 -7.95
CA PRO A 155 6.21 6.96 -6.72
C PRO A 155 5.60 6.05 -5.64
N PHE A 156 4.26 6.00 -5.52
CA PHE A 156 3.57 5.13 -4.59
C PHE A 156 3.83 3.64 -4.89
N ALA A 157 3.69 3.23 -6.16
CA ALA A 157 3.95 1.84 -6.54
C ALA A 157 5.43 1.45 -6.33
N VAL A 158 6.38 2.35 -6.62
CA VAL A 158 7.80 2.12 -6.41
C VAL A 158 8.15 2.05 -4.91
N GLN A 159 7.58 2.94 -4.09
CA GLN A 159 7.79 2.90 -2.64
C GLN A 159 7.44 1.53 -2.06
N TYR A 160 6.24 1.01 -2.38
CA TYR A 160 5.79 -0.27 -1.84
C TYR A 160 6.36 -1.49 -2.57
N ALA A 161 6.97 -1.33 -3.74
CA ALA A 161 7.80 -2.35 -4.36
C ALA A 161 9.15 -2.53 -3.62
N THR A 162 9.67 -1.46 -3.00
CA THR A 162 10.93 -1.46 -2.25
C THR A 162 10.72 -1.64 -0.74
N GLU A 163 9.57 -2.15 -0.32
CA GLU A 163 9.23 -2.38 1.08
C GLU A 163 8.76 -3.84 1.27
N ALA A 164 9.36 -4.57 2.22
CA ALA A 164 9.00 -5.96 2.52
C ALA A 164 7.66 -6.02 3.27
N ARG A 165 6.57 -5.57 2.62
CA ARG A 165 5.19 -5.48 3.13
C ARG A 165 4.19 -5.91 2.06
N MET A 166 3.00 -6.23 2.48
CA MET A 166 1.93 -6.82 1.66
C MET A 166 1.34 -5.91 0.57
N TYR A 167 1.68 -4.63 0.50
CA TYR A 167 0.98 -3.64 -0.34
C TYR A 167 1.07 -3.95 -1.83
N SER A 168 2.25 -4.34 -2.35
CA SER A 168 2.41 -4.71 -3.77
C SER A 168 1.65 -5.99 -4.13
N MET A 169 1.60 -6.96 -3.21
CA MET A 169 0.80 -8.18 -3.40
C MET A 169 -0.70 -7.86 -3.42
N ALA A 170 -1.18 -6.95 -2.56
CA ALA A 170 -2.56 -6.50 -2.56
C ALA A 170 -2.93 -5.80 -3.89
N MET A 171 -2.08 -4.89 -4.40
CA MET A 171 -2.27 -4.26 -5.71
C MET A 171 -2.33 -5.29 -6.86
N PHE A 172 -1.47 -6.30 -6.82
CA PHE A 172 -1.47 -7.40 -7.80
C PHE A 172 -2.78 -8.19 -7.75
N LEU A 173 -3.25 -8.57 -6.57
CA LEU A 173 -4.49 -9.32 -6.39
C LEU A 173 -5.73 -8.51 -6.82
N VAL A 174 -5.75 -7.20 -6.58
CA VAL A 174 -6.81 -6.31 -7.07
C VAL A 174 -6.84 -6.28 -8.60
N LEU A 175 -5.69 -6.12 -9.27
CA LEU A 175 -5.63 -6.12 -10.73
C LEU A 175 -5.99 -7.49 -11.33
N ALA A 176 -5.46 -8.57 -10.76
CA ALA A 176 -5.74 -9.93 -11.23
C ALA A 176 -7.21 -10.31 -11.02
N GLY A 177 -7.73 -10.06 -9.80
CA GLY A 177 -9.13 -10.31 -9.46
C GLY A 177 -10.10 -9.45 -10.27
N GLY A 178 -9.80 -8.15 -10.44
CA GLY A 178 -10.59 -7.24 -11.25
C GLY A 178 -10.64 -7.67 -12.74
N LEU A 179 -9.51 -8.11 -13.30
CA LEU A 179 -9.47 -8.63 -14.66
C LEU A 179 -10.24 -9.95 -14.79
N ALA A 180 -10.11 -10.86 -13.82
CA ALA A 180 -10.87 -12.11 -13.78
C ALA A 180 -12.37 -11.84 -13.66
N LEU A 181 -12.78 -10.91 -12.79
CA LEU A 181 -14.17 -10.48 -12.62
C LEU A 181 -14.74 -9.87 -13.90
N ALA A 182 -14.02 -8.96 -14.54
CA ALA A 182 -14.46 -8.37 -15.80
C ALA A 182 -14.62 -9.43 -16.91
N ASN A 183 -13.72 -10.42 -16.98
CA ASN A 183 -13.85 -11.54 -17.91
C ASN A 183 -15.02 -12.48 -17.55
N LEU A 184 -15.26 -12.72 -16.24
CA LEU A 184 -16.37 -13.55 -15.78
C LEU A 184 -17.74 -12.94 -16.14
N LEU A 185 -17.86 -11.61 -16.04
CA LEU A 185 -19.10 -10.91 -16.41
C LEU A 185 -19.42 -11.03 -17.91
N GLU A 186 -18.40 -10.98 -18.80
CA GLU A 186 -18.62 -11.10 -20.25
C GLU A 186 -18.72 -12.56 -20.72
N ARG A 187 -17.87 -13.44 -20.19
CA ARG A 187 -17.75 -14.84 -20.64
C ARG A 187 -17.72 -15.77 -19.43
N PRO A 188 -18.89 -16.08 -18.86
CA PRO A 188 -18.97 -16.92 -17.68
C PRO A 188 -18.33 -18.30 -17.91
N SER A 189 -17.36 -18.66 -17.03
CA SER A 189 -16.73 -19.99 -17.01
C SER A 189 -16.42 -20.40 -15.58
N LEU A 190 -16.27 -21.71 -15.33
CA LEU A 190 -15.93 -22.25 -14.01
C LEU A 190 -14.54 -21.76 -13.57
N SER A 191 -13.56 -21.76 -14.48
CA SER A 191 -12.20 -21.30 -14.18
C SER A 191 -12.15 -19.84 -13.73
N LEU A 192 -12.91 -18.95 -14.38
CA LEU A 192 -13.01 -17.55 -13.98
C LEU A 192 -13.79 -17.39 -12.66
N THR A 193 -14.82 -18.19 -12.44
CA THR A 193 -15.54 -18.22 -11.14
C THR A 193 -14.60 -18.59 -10.00
N ILE A 194 -13.80 -19.64 -10.17
CA ILE A 194 -12.77 -20.06 -9.20
C ILE A 194 -11.71 -18.95 -9.04
N ALA A 195 -11.23 -18.36 -10.13
CA ALA A 195 -10.22 -17.30 -10.08
C ALA A 195 -10.71 -16.06 -9.30
N VAL A 196 -11.98 -15.63 -9.48
CA VAL A 196 -12.57 -14.53 -8.72
C VAL A 196 -12.68 -14.90 -7.24
N GLY A 197 -13.15 -16.10 -6.91
CA GLY A 197 -13.22 -16.57 -5.53
C GLY A 197 -11.85 -16.61 -4.85
N LEU A 198 -10.86 -17.24 -5.49
CA LEU A 198 -9.49 -17.32 -4.95
C LEU A 198 -8.85 -15.95 -4.79
N ALA A 199 -9.02 -15.05 -5.76
CA ALA A 199 -8.50 -13.68 -5.67
C ALA A 199 -9.14 -12.91 -4.51
N THR A 200 -10.46 -13.08 -4.28
CA THR A 200 -11.17 -12.47 -3.15
C THR A 200 -10.63 -13.00 -1.81
N GLY A 201 -10.56 -14.31 -1.62
CA GLY A 201 -10.03 -14.91 -0.40
C GLY A 201 -8.57 -14.55 -0.14
N ALA A 202 -7.72 -14.62 -1.18
CA ALA A 202 -6.31 -14.23 -1.08
C ALA A 202 -6.16 -12.75 -0.72
N LEU A 203 -6.97 -11.86 -1.29
CA LEU A 203 -6.94 -10.44 -0.99
C LEU A 203 -7.33 -10.15 0.47
N LEU A 204 -8.38 -10.79 0.98
CA LEU A 204 -8.80 -10.67 2.39
C LEU A 204 -7.73 -11.21 3.35
N LEU A 205 -7.08 -12.32 3.01
CA LEU A 205 -5.97 -12.89 3.78
C LEU A 205 -4.64 -12.13 3.63
N THR A 206 -4.58 -11.12 2.73
CA THR A 206 -3.39 -10.28 2.52
C THR A 206 -3.49 -8.95 3.27
N HIS A 207 -4.66 -8.29 3.27
CA HIS A 207 -4.80 -6.94 3.82
C HIS A 207 -6.22 -6.66 4.33
N TYR A 208 -6.38 -6.24 5.59
CA TYR A 208 -7.70 -5.99 6.18
C TYR A 208 -8.51 -4.91 5.47
N TYR A 209 -7.87 -3.88 4.92
CA TYR A 209 -8.57 -2.83 4.17
C TYR A 209 -9.15 -3.34 2.84
N ALA A 210 -8.80 -4.56 2.41
CA ALA A 210 -9.45 -5.24 1.30
C ALA A 210 -10.93 -5.53 1.59
N LEU A 211 -11.34 -5.70 2.86
CA LEU A 211 -12.75 -5.86 3.24
C LEU A 211 -13.63 -4.76 2.65
N TYR A 212 -13.16 -3.51 2.70
CA TYR A 212 -13.91 -2.37 2.18
C TYR A 212 -13.98 -2.34 0.66
N THR A 213 -12.89 -2.73 -0.02
CA THR A 213 -12.87 -2.83 -1.50
C THR A 213 -13.76 -3.98 -1.96
N VAL A 214 -13.67 -5.14 -1.32
CA VAL A 214 -14.53 -6.31 -1.62
C VAL A 214 -16.01 -5.97 -1.36
N ALA A 215 -16.31 -5.25 -0.26
CA ALA A 215 -17.67 -4.80 0.03
C ALA A 215 -18.17 -3.82 -1.04
N ALA A 216 -17.36 -2.85 -1.48
CA ALA A 216 -17.73 -1.91 -2.54
C ALA A 216 -18.02 -2.62 -3.87
N VAL A 217 -17.18 -3.59 -4.27
CA VAL A 217 -17.43 -4.45 -5.44
C VAL A 217 -18.71 -5.26 -5.27
N GLY A 218 -18.91 -5.87 -4.08
CA GLY A 218 -20.10 -6.63 -3.76
C GLY A 218 -21.40 -5.81 -3.87
N LEU A 219 -21.40 -4.57 -3.37
CA LEU A 219 -22.54 -3.65 -3.48
C LEU A 219 -22.88 -3.30 -4.94
N VAL A 220 -21.85 -3.04 -5.75
CA VAL A 220 -22.04 -2.78 -7.18
C VAL A 220 -22.58 -4.01 -7.89
N LEU A 221 -22.05 -5.19 -7.62
CA LEU A 221 -22.55 -6.44 -8.21
C LEU A 221 -23.98 -6.77 -7.73
N LEU A 222 -24.31 -6.48 -6.48
CA LEU A 222 -25.66 -6.64 -5.94
C LEU A 222 -26.66 -5.73 -6.69
N TRP A 223 -26.26 -4.49 -6.97
CA TRP A 223 -27.05 -3.58 -7.78
C TRP A 223 -27.30 -4.13 -9.20
N TYR A 224 -26.24 -4.63 -9.88
CA TYR A 224 -26.38 -5.26 -11.20
C TYR A 224 -27.21 -6.56 -11.15
N ALA A 225 -27.07 -7.35 -10.09
CA ALA A 225 -27.87 -8.58 -9.88
C ALA A 225 -29.36 -8.29 -9.67
N TRP A 226 -29.69 -7.10 -9.17
CA TRP A 226 -31.07 -6.68 -8.93
C TRP A 226 -31.69 -5.95 -10.13
N LYS A 227 -31.00 -4.95 -10.69
CA LYS A 227 -31.54 -4.04 -11.73
C LYS A 227 -30.88 -4.20 -13.11
N GLY A 228 -29.72 -4.83 -13.21
CA GLY A 228 -28.94 -4.89 -14.45
C GLY A 228 -29.48 -5.88 -15.47
N GLU A 229 -29.04 -5.74 -16.71
CA GLU A 229 -29.35 -6.67 -17.81
C GLU A 229 -28.61 -8.00 -17.65
N GLU A 230 -27.40 -8.02 -17.07
CA GLU A 230 -26.56 -9.21 -16.87
C GLU A 230 -26.70 -9.84 -15.47
N ARG A 231 -27.93 -9.98 -14.98
CA ARG A 231 -28.23 -10.47 -13.61
C ARG A 231 -27.59 -11.82 -13.28
N ALA A 232 -27.57 -12.74 -14.24
CA ALA A 232 -27.01 -14.09 -14.02
C ALA A 232 -25.49 -14.07 -13.82
N ALA A 233 -24.76 -13.28 -14.61
CA ALA A 233 -23.31 -13.12 -14.47
C ALA A 233 -22.95 -12.41 -13.16
N ALA A 234 -23.68 -11.35 -12.79
CA ALA A 234 -23.49 -10.65 -11.53
C ALA A 234 -23.75 -11.54 -10.30
N ARG A 235 -24.82 -12.36 -10.32
CA ARG A 235 -25.11 -13.35 -9.24
C ARG A 235 -24.01 -14.40 -9.14
N ARG A 236 -23.51 -14.92 -10.27
CA ARG A 236 -22.37 -15.85 -10.28
C ARG A 236 -21.12 -15.24 -9.70
N ALA A 237 -20.81 -13.99 -10.05
CA ALA A 237 -19.67 -13.26 -9.52
C ALA A 237 -19.81 -13.04 -8.00
N LEU A 238 -20.98 -12.63 -7.52
CA LEU A 238 -21.28 -12.53 -6.08
C LEU A 238 -21.09 -13.86 -5.36
N ALA A 239 -21.65 -14.95 -5.90
CA ALA A 239 -21.49 -16.28 -5.32
C ALA A 239 -20.00 -16.69 -5.25
N ALA A 240 -19.22 -16.40 -6.30
CA ALA A 240 -17.78 -16.65 -6.30
C ALA A 240 -17.05 -15.84 -5.22
N MET A 241 -17.38 -14.54 -5.07
CA MET A 241 -16.80 -13.69 -4.03
C MET A 241 -17.18 -14.16 -2.63
N VAL A 242 -18.45 -14.53 -2.40
CA VAL A 242 -18.90 -15.08 -1.11
C VAL A 242 -18.15 -16.38 -0.81
N ALA A 243 -18.09 -17.32 -1.76
CA ALA A 243 -17.34 -18.57 -1.58
C ALA A 243 -15.84 -18.31 -1.30
N GLY A 244 -15.23 -17.37 -2.01
CA GLY A 244 -13.84 -16.96 -1.74
C GLY A 244 -13.66 -16.34 -0.36
N SER A 245 -14.64 -15.56 0.11
CA SER A 245 -14.60 -14.96 1.45
C SER A 245 -14.67 -16.00 2.57
N LEU A 246 -15.21 -17.18 2.31
CA LEU A 246 -15.20 -18.30 3.28
C LEU A 246 -13.78 -18.75 3.62
N LEU A 247 -12.79 -18.55 2.74
CA LEU A 247 -11.38 -18.82 3.03
C LEU A 247 -10.84 -17.94 4.17
N PHE A 248 -11.47 -16.79 4.42
CA PHE A 248 -11.09 -15.90 5.51
C PHE A 248 -11.73 -16.29 6.86
N LEU A 249 -12.78 -17.13 6.88
CA LEU A 249 -13.49 -17.49 8.12
C LEU A 249 -12.57 -18.06 9.23
N PRO A 250 -11.62 -18.96 8.94
CA PRO A 250 -10.71 -19.46 9.97
C PRO A 250 -9.87 -18.37 10.63
N TRP A 251 -9.68 -17.23 9.95
CA TRP A 251 -8.92 -16.09 10.46
C TRP A 251 -9.75 -15.09 11.26
N VAL A 252 -11.09 -15.17 11.19
CA VAL A 252 -12.00 -14.23 11.88
C VAL A 252 -11.76 -14.17 13.39
N PRO A 253 -11.56 -15.28 14.12
CA PRO A 253 -11.26 -15.20 15.56
C PRO A 253 -9.98 -14.38 15.86
N VAL A 254 -8.94 -14.51 15.01
CA VAL A 254 -7.70 -13.74 15.14
C VAL A 254 -7.95 -12.26 14.83
N LEU A 255 -8.72 -11.94 13.77
CA LEU A 255 -9.12 -10.57 13.46
C LEU A 255 -9.86 -9.91 14.62
N LEU A 256 -10.83 -10.61 15.23
CA LEU A 256 -11.59 -10.08 16.37
C LEU A 256 -10.69 -9.81 17.57
N TYR A 257 -9.79 -10.74 17.88
CA TYR A 257 -8.79 -10.54 18.92
C TYR A 257 -7.89 -9.32 18.62
N GLN A 258 -7.31 -9.25 17.42
CA GLN A 258 -6.47 -8.13 17.01
C GLN A 258 -7.22 -6.79 17.05
N SER A 259 -8.49 -6.75 16.60
CA SER A 259 -9.29 -5.52 16.62
C SER A 259 -9.57 -5.00 18.04
N ALA A 260 -9.63 -5.89 19.01
CA ALA A 260 -9.84 -5.54 20.41
C ALA A 260 -8.54 -5.12 21.12
N HIS A 261 -7.41 -5.71 20.77
CA HIS A 261 -6.17 -5.64 21.55
C HIS A 261 -4.99 -4.96 20.83
N THR A 262 -4.92 -5.02 19.47
CA THR A 262 -3.77 -4.47 18.72
C THR A 262 -4.12 -3.13 18.05
N GLY A 263 -4.41 -2.12 18.84
CA GLY A 263 -4.61 -0.76 18.32
C GLY A 263 -3.30 -0.16 17.82
N ALA A 264 -3.36 0.67 16.76
CA ALA A 264 -2.21 1.46 16.31
C ALA A 264 -2.15 2.78 17.09
N PRO A 265 -1.43 2.85 18.22
CA PRO A 265 -1.47 4.02 19.12
C PRO A 265 -0.85 5.29 18.52
N TRP A 266 -0.14 5.16 17.39
CA TRP A 266 0.40 6.28 16.60
C TRP A 266 -0.58 6.82 15.57
N GLY A 267 -1.60 6.03 15.21
CA GLY A 267 -2.60 6.41 14.23
C GLY A 267 -3.61 7.39 14.80
N SER A 268 -4.13 8.27 13.98
CA SER A 268 -5.32 9.03 14.31
C SER A 268 -6.52 8.40 13.62
N SER A 269 -7.64 8.24 14.32
CA SER A 269 -8.93 8.06 13.68
C SER A 269 -9.13 9.25 12.75
N GLY A 270 -9.22 8.98 11.44
CA GLY A 270 -9.10 9.99 10.39
C GLY A 270 -9.98 11.23 10.62
N ARG A 271 -9.46 12.39 10.26
CA ARG A 271 -10.19 13.69 10.30
C ARG A 271 -11.20 13.82 9.12
N GLY A 272 -11.92 12.75 8.78
CA GLY A 272 -12.94 12.76 7.72
C GLY A 272 -12.38 13.16 6.35
N LEU A 273 -12.91 14.23 5.74
CA LEU A 273 -12.53 14.68 4.40
C LEU A 273 -11.02 14.95 4.24
N ARG A 274 -10.37 15.51 5.25
CA ARG A 274 -8.92 15.73 5.21
C ARG A 274 -8.13 14.42 5.03
N THR A 275 -8.57 13.34 5.68
CA THR A 275 -7.93 12.01 5.52
C THR A 275 -8.07 11.49 4.09
N VAL A 276 -9.22 11.72 3.45
CA VAL A 276 -9.44 11.36 2.05
C VAL A 276 -8.49 12.15 1.15
N ILE A 277 -8.41 13.47 1.33
CA ILE A 277 -7.52 14.36 0.55
C ILE A 277 -6.05 13.95 0.76
N ASP A 278 -5.60 13.77 2.01
CA ASP A 278 -4.25 13.33 2.33
C ASP A 278 -3.93 11.96 1.68
N THR A 279 -4.92 11.05 1.65
CA THR A 279 -4.77 9.74 1.02
C THR A 279 -4.59 9.88 -0.49
N LEU A 280 -5.44 10.63 -1.17
CA LEU A 280 -5.33 10.87 -2.61
C LEU A 280 -4.02 11.57 -2.96
N GLY A 281 -3.58 12.52 -2.14
CA GLY A 281 -2.27 13.16 -2.27
C GLY A 281 -1.12 12.14 -2.23
N VAL A 282 -1.12 11.24 -1.26
CA VAL A 282 -0.09 10.19 -1.16
C VAL A 282 -0.17 9.18 -2.31
N LEU A 283 -1.37 8.79 -2.76
CA LEU A 283 -1.53 7.87 -3.89
C LEU A 283 -1.00 8.46 -5.21
N THR A 284 -1.09 9.78 -5.39
CA THR A 284 -0.68 10.46 -6.62
C THR A 284 0.79 10.87 -6.63
N SER A 285 1.33 11.28 -5.49
CA SER A 285 2.69 11.82 -5.37
C SER A 285 3.69 10.89 -4.66
N GLY A 286 3.20 9.87 -3.95
CA GLY A 286 4.02 8.95 -3.15
C GLY A 286 4.41 9.47 -1.76
N TYR A 287 4.24 10.77 -1.46
CA TYR A 287 4.58 11.36 -0.17
C TYR A 287 3.69 12.57 0.16
N ARG A 288 3.61 12.93 1.44
CA ARG A 288 2.65 13.95 1.92
C ARG A 288 2.98 15.38 1.49
N ASP A 289 4.27 15.69 1.32
CA ASP A 289 4.74 17.08 1.15
C ASP A 289 4.99 17.46 -0.32
N ALA A 290 4.38 16.74 -1.27
CA ALA A 290 4.53 16.98 -2.71
C ALA A 290 3.85 18.28 -3.21
N GLY A 291 3.17 18.99 -2.34
CA GLY A 291 2.35 20.12 -2.71
C GLY A 291 1.01 19.72 -3.38
N PRO A 292 0.13 20.69 -3.66
CA PRO A 292 -1.22 20.41 -4.15
C PRO A 292 -1.30 20.09 -5.65
N VAL A 293 -0.29 20.45 -6.45
CA VAL A 293 -0.34 20.38 -7.91
C VAL A 293 -0.57 18.96 -8.44
N PRO A 294 0.19 17.91 -8.01
CA PRO A 294 -0.05 16.54 -8.48
C PRO A 294 -1.45 16.05 -8.16
N LEU A 295 -1.95 16.38 -6.97
CA LEU A 295 -3.28 16.00 -6.52
C LEU A 295 -4.36 16.66 -7.39
N LEU A 296 -4.32 17.99 -7.56
CA LEU A 296 -5.32 18.73 -8.34
C LEU A 296 -5.37 18.28 -9.81
N LEU A 297 -4.22 18.00 -10.41
CA LEU A 297 -4.16 17.46 -11.77
C LEU A 297 -4.77 16.06 -11.84
N ALA A 298 -4.47 15.19 -10.87
CA ALA A 298 -5.04 13.85 -10.81
C ALA A 298 -6.56 13.88 -10.61
N GLU A 299 -7.05 14.72 -9.69
CA GLU A 299 -8.49 14.90 -9.43
C GLU A 299 -9.21 15.45 -10.67
N GLY A 300 -8.63 16.45 -11.36
CA GLY A 300 -9.16 16.97 -12.62
C GLY A 300 -9.25 15.90 -13.71
N LEU A 301 -8.22 15.04 -13.83
CA LEU A 301 -8.25 13.93 -14.78
C LEU A 301 -9.27 12.85 -14.38
N ILE A 302 -9.42 12.56 -13.08
CA ILE A 302 -10.46 11.63 -12.60
C ILE A 302 -11.86 12.17 -12.86
N ALA A 303 -12.10 13.47 -12.59
CA ALA A 303 -13.36 14.12 -12.92
C ALA A 303 -13.64 14.05 -14.43
N LEU A 304 -12.64 14.31 -15.27
CA LEU A 304 -12.73 14.17 -16.71
C LEU A 304 -12.98 12.71 -17.15
N ALA A 305 -12.42 11.73 -16.46
CA ALA A 305 -12.67 10.32 -16.73
C ALA A 305 -14.14 9.94 -16.50
N VAL A 306 -14.72 10.43 -15.39
CA VAL A 306 -16.07 10.08 -14.96
C VAL A 306 -17.13 10.87 -15.71
N PHE A 307 -16.95 12.19 -15.86
CA PHE A 307 -17.97 13.11 -16.35
C PHE A 307 -17.70 13.67 -17.75
N GLY A 308 -16.45 13.61 -18.24
CA GLY A 308 -16.06 14.25 -19.48
C GLY A 308 -16.23 13.36 -20.71
N ARG A 309 -16.72 13.94 -21.81
CA ARG A 309 -16.76 13.33 -23.15
C ARG A 309 -16.19 14.29 -24.17
N ALA A 310 -15.17 13.85 -24.91
CA ALA A 310 -14.71 14.61 -26.06
C ALA A 310 -15.71 14.48 -27.20
N VAL A 311 -16.25 15.60 -27.66
CA VAL A 311 -17.06 15.73 -28.87
C VAL A 311 -16.20 16.41 -29.93
N GLY A 312 -15.39 15.60 -30.63
CA GLY A 312 -14.37 16.10 -31.56
C GLY A 312 -13.07 16.54 -30.88
N ARG A 313 -12.22 17.31 -31.58
CA ARG A 313 -10.87 17.66 -31.13
C ARG A 313 -10.81 18.73 -30.02
N ARG A 314 -11.81 19.65 -29.98
CA ARG A 314 -11.74 20.86 -29.15
C ARG A 314 -12.96 21.08 -28.24
N ARG A 315 -13.93 20.18 -28.24
CA ARG A 315 -15.16 20.32 -27.45
C ARG A 315 -15.29 19.18 -26.47
N PHE A 316 -15.71 19.50 -25.26
CA PHE A 316 -16.07 18.55 -24.23
C PHE A 316 -17.53 18.73 -23.85
N GLU A 317 -18.22 17.63 -23.68
CA GLU A 317 -19.52 17.56 -23.01
C GLU A 317 -19.30 17.03 -21.59
N ILE A 318 -20.04 17.56 -20.64
CA ILE A 318 -20.03 17.08 -19.26
C ILE A 318 -21.34 16.35 -19.03
N ASP A 319 -21.24 15.06 -18.71
CA ASP A 319 -22.35 14.21 -18.32
C ASP A 319 -22.32 14.00 -16.81
N LEU A 320 -23.25 14.66 -16.09
CA LEU A 320 -23.31 14.61 -14.63
C LEU A 320 -23.74 13.25 -14.07
N VAL A 321 -24.36 12.38 -14.89
CA VAL A 321 -24.68 11.00 -14.51
C VAL A 321 -23.42 10.14 -14.47
N GLY A 322 -22.38 10.55 -15.22
CA GLY A 322 -21.12 9.83 -15.33
C GLY A 322 -21.17 8.71 -16.37
N ARG A 323 -20.01 8.37 -16.88
CA ARG A 323 -19.83 7.47 -18.03
C ARG A 323 -19.29 6.12 -17.61
N GLU A 324 -19.88 5.06 -18.17
CA GLU A 324 -19.32 3.72 -18.04
C GLU A 324 -18.07 3.52 -18.96
N PRO A 325 -17.08 2.76 -18.55
CA PRO A 325 -16.96 2.03 -17.27
C PRO A 325 -16.32 2.86 -16.13
N ALA A 326 -15.97 4.13 -16.37
CA ALA A 326 -15.27 4.96 -15.40
C ALA A 326 -16.13 5.24 -14.14
N ARG A 327 -17.45 5.41 -14.31
CA ARG A 327 -18.38 5.60 -13.20
C ARG A 327 -18.37 4.42 -12.24
N THR A 328 -18.53 3.21 -12.74
CA THR A 328 -18.49 1.98 -11.93
C THR A 328 -17.13 1.81 -11.25
N LEU A 329 -16.02 2.06 -11.95
CA LEU A 329 -14.69 2.00 -11.35
C LEU A 329 -14.52 3.06 -10.25
N ALA A 330 -15.03 4.29 -10.45
CA ALA A 330 -15.00 5.35 -9.44
C ALA A 330 -15.82 4.99 -8.21
N LEU A 331 -17.04 4.44 -8.39
CA LEU A 331 -17.88 3.97 -7.28
C LEU A 331 -17.17 2.90 -6.44
N ILE A 332 -16.51 1.93 -7.07
CA ILE A 332 -15.75 0.90 -6.36
C ILE A 332 -14.55 1.53 -5.63
N THR A 333 -13.77 2.35 -6.33
CA THR A 333 -12.53 2.93 -5.82
C THR A 333 -12.80 3.88 -4.65
N PHE A 334 -13.66 4.88 -4.87
CA PHE A 334 -13.97 5.88 -3.84
C PHE A 334 -14.96 5.36 -2.80
N GLY A 335 -15.89 4.48 -3.18
CA GLY A 335 -16.76 3.79 -2.24
C GLY A 335 -15.96 2.95 -1.24
N GLY A 336 -14.96 2.19 -1.71
CA GLY A 336 -14.02 1.46 -0.85
C GLY A 336 -13.24 2.38 0.09
N LEU A 337 -12.74 3.52 -0.40
CA LEU A 337 -12.04 4.52 0.42
C LEU A 337 -12.96 5.14 1.48
N LEU A 338 -14.15 5.56 1.08
CA LEU A 338 -15.13 6.18 2.00
C LEU A 338 -15.59 5.19 3.07
N LEU A 339 -15.82 3.92 2.71
CA LEU A 339 -16.13 2.86 3.68
C LEU A 339 -14.97 2.68 4.67
N ALA A 340 -13.73 2.60 4.17
CA ALA A 340 -12.54 2.44 5.00
C ALA A 340 -12.36 3.59 5.99
N VAL A 341 -12.42 4.84 5.52
CA VAL A 341 -12.27 6.04 6.35
C VAL A 341 -13.46 6.21 7.30
N GLY A 342 -14.68 5.94 6.82
CA GLY A 342 -15.91 6.02 7.61
C GLY A 342 -15.92 5.02 8.76
N VAL A 343 -15.63 3.75 8.50
CA VAL A 343 -15.55 2.71 9.55
C VAL A 343 -14.42 3.01 10.52
N SER A 344 -13.22 3.37 10.03
CA SER A 344 -12.10 3.75 10.92
C SER A 344 -12.48 4.90 11.86
N ARG A 345 -13.25 5.89 11.36
CA ARG A 345 -13.72 6.99 12.20
C ARG A 345 -14.75 6.56 13.24
N LEU A 346 -15.69 5.68 12.86
CA LEU A 346 -16.75 5.20 13.75
C LEU A 346 -16.22 4.27 14.84
N THR A 347 -15.23 3.45 14.51
CA THR A 347 -14.64 2.46 15.43
C THR A 347 -13.45 3.00 16.23
N GLY A 348 -12.98 4.22 15.94
CA GLY A 348 -11.76 4.77 16.54
C GLY A 348 -10.45 4.13 16.05
N GLN A 349 -10.53 3.21 15.07
CA GLN A 349 -9.35 2.54 14.53
C GLN A 349 -8.48 3.49 13.72
N ALA A 350 -7.16 3.28 13.78
CA ALA A 350 -6.22 4.10 13.04
C ALA A 350 -6.31 3.86 11.53
N TYR A 351 -6.33 4.95 10.77
CA TYR A 351 -6.19 4.93 9.32
C TYR A 351 -4.88 5.60 8.88
N VAL A 352 -4.17 4.96 7.96
CA VAL A 352 -2.95 5.51 7.34
C VAL A 352 -3.08 5.39 5.81
N PRO A 353 -2.63 6.40 5.03
CA PRO A 353 -2.78 6.42 3.57
C PRO A 353 -2.27 5.17 2.82
N ARG A 354 -1.24 4.50 3.35
CA ARG A 354 -0.70 3.26 2.77
C ARG A 354 -1.72 2.11 2.73
N TYR A 355 -2.73 2.12 3.59
CA TYR A 355 -3.79 1.12 3.59
C TYR A 355 -4.71 1.23 2.36
N ALA A 356 -4.69 2.38 1.68
CA ALA A 356 -5.38 2.58 0.41
C ALA A 356 -4.70 1.90 -0.80
N SER A 357 -3.63 1.13 -0.60
CA SER A 357 -2.98 0.33 -1.66
C SER A 357 -3.95 -0.57 -2.44
N VAL A 358 -5.02 -1.02 -1.79
CA VAL A 358 -6.09 -1.85 -2.40
C VAL A 358 -6.97 -1.08 -3.38
N ILE A 359 -7.06 0.23 -3.29
CA ILE A 359 -7.82 1.08 -4.25
C ILE A 359 -6.89 1.77 -5.26
N PHE A 360 -5.58 1.80 -5.01
CA PHE A 360 -4.61 2.50 -5.84
C PHE A 360 -4.66 2.11 -7.32
N PRO A 361 -4.81 0.82 -7.73
CA PRO A 361 -4.95 0.46 -9.13
C PRO A 361 -6.14 1.16 -9.81
N GLY A 362 -7.27 1.30 -9.11
CA GLY A 362 -8.44 2.02 -9.60
C GLY A 362 -8.16 3.50 -9.85
N VAL A 363 -7.43 4.16 -8.93
CA VAL A 363 -7.02 5.56 -9.08
C VAL A 363 -6.16 5.75 -10.33
N ILE A 364 -5.14 4.92 -10.55
CA ILE A 364 -4.26 4.99 -11.72
C ILE A 364 -5.04 4.78 -13.03
N ILE A 365 -5.97 3.82 -13.05
CA ILE A 365 -6.79 3.54 -14.24
C ILE A 365 -7.71 4.73 -14.52
N LEU A 366 -8.34 5.33 -13.51
CA LEU A 366 -9.18 6.52 -13.68
C LEU A 366 -8.39 7.72 -14.21
N ILE A 367 -7.19 7.99 -13.68
CA ILE A 367 -6.31 9.04 -14.21
C ILE A 367 -5.99 8.77 -15.68
N ALA A 368 -5.66 7.53 -16.04
CA ALA A 368 -5.35 7.15 -17.43
C ALA A 368 -6.56 7.31 -18.36
N ILE A 369 -7.78 6.98 -17.90
CA ILE A 369 -9.03 7.21 -18.65
C ILE A 369 -9.21 8.72 -18.87
N GLY A 370 -8.95 9.55 -17.85
CA GLY A 370 -8.99 11.01 -17.97
C GLY A 370 -8.01 11.55 -19.01
N VAL A 371 -6.78 11.04 -19.03
CA VAL A 371 -5.80 11.34 -20.08
C VAL A 371 -6.33 10.91 -21.47
N ALA A 372 -6.92 9.73 -21.58
CA ALA A 372 -7.46 9.22 -22.83
C ALA A 372 -8.72 9.95 -23.29
N SER A 373 -9.43 10.65 -22.39
CA SER A 373 -10.67 11.40 -22.69
C SER A 373 -10.44 12.63 -23.56
N PHE A 374 -9.21 13.15 -23.70
CA PHE A 374 -8.94 14.25 -24.63
C PHE A 374 -9.12 13.82 -26.10
N GLY A 375 -9.85 14.60 -26.90
CA GLY A 375 -10.08 14.34 -28.32
C GLY A 375 -8.83 14.54 -29.19
N ASP A 376 -7.96 15.50 -28.83
CA ASP A 376 -6.72 15.78 -29.52
C ASP A 376 -5.57 14.89 -29.01
N ALA A 377 -4.86 14.23 -29.94
CA ALA A 377 -3.74 13.37 -29.60
C ALA A 377 -2.56 14.11 -28.92
N ARG A 378 -2.36 15.39 -29.26
CA ARG A 378 -1.31 16.22 -28.64
C ARG A 378 -1.61 16.52 -27.18
N LEU A 379 -2.88 16.79 -26.87
CA LEU A 379 -3.33 17.00 -25.48
C LEU A 379 -3.21 15.73 -24.65
N ARG A 380 -3.57 14.57 -25.22
CA ARG A 380 -3.36 13.25 -24.56
C ARG A 380 -1.91 13.00 -24.24
N VAL A 381 -1.03 13.19 -25.23
CA VAL A 381 0.42 13.02 -25.03
C VAL A 381 0.96 14.05 -24.04
N GLY A 382 0.56 15.32 -24.15
CA GLY A 382 0.96 16.38 -23.23
C GLY A 382 0.55 16.07 -21.78
N ALA A 383 -0.70 15.69 -21.54
CA ALA A 383 -1.18 15.31 -20.21
C ALA A 383 -0.42 14.10 -19.65
N LEU A 384 -0.18 13.06 -20.47
CA LEU A 384 0.60 11.90 -20.07
C LEU A 384 2.04 12.28 -19.72
N VAL A 385 2.68 13.13 -20.54
CA VAL A 385 4.05 13.61 -20.30
C VAL A 385 4.14 14.42 -19.01
N VAL A 386 3.19 15.31 -18.76
CA VAL A 386 3.14 16.08 -17.50
C VAL A 386 3.01 15.15 -16.30
N MET A 387 2.06 14.22 -16.33
CA MET A 387 1.89 13.25 -15.24
C MET A 387 3.11 12.36 -15.05
N ALA A 388 3.71 11.88 -16.13
CA ALA A 388 4.94 11.06 -16.08
C ALA A 388 6.14 11.85 -15.53
N ALA A 389 6.29 13.12 -15.93
CA ALA A 389 7.34 13.99 -15.41
C ALA A 389 7.17 14.24 -13.91
N MET A 390 5.96 14.56 -13.45
CA MET A 390 5.67 14.74 -12.02
C MET A 390 5.91 13.45 -11.23
N SER A 391 5.50 12.30 -11.77
CA SER A 391 5.79 10.99 -11.17
C SER A 391 7.30 10.74 -11.07
N THR A 392 8.06 11.04 -12.13
CA THR A 392 9.52 10.88 -12.14
C THR A 392 10.22 11.79 -11.12
N LEU A 393 9.76 13.04 -10.98
CA LEU A 393 10.24 13.94 -9.92
C LEU A 393 9.95 13.38 -8.53
N GLY A 394 8.77 12.79 -8.33
CA GLY A 394 8.38 12.12 -7.08
C GLY A 394 9.19 10.85 -6.76
N LEU A 395 9.82 10.20 -7.75
CA LEU A 395 10.68 9.03 -7.49
C LEU A 395 11.96 9.39 -6.73
N ARG A 396 12.51 10.59 -6.96
CA ARG A 396 13.78 10.99 -6.34
C ARG A 396 13.73 10.93 -4.81
N PRO A 397 12.78 11.57 -4.11
CA PRO A 397 12.67 11.43 -2.67
C PRO A 397 12.45 9.97 -2.23
N VAL A 398 11.61 9.20 -2.93
CA VAL A 398 11.37 7.78 -2.59
C VAL A 398 12.64 6.94 -2.63
N MET A 399 13.49 7.15 -3.63
CA MET A 399 14.74 6.40 -3.79
C MET A 399 15.86 6.85 -2.82
N GLN A 400 15.85 8.11 -2.42
CA GLN A 400 16.89 8.70 -1.55
C GLN A 400 16.52 8.64 -0.06
N TYR A 401 15.27 8.31 0.25
CA TYR A 401 14.73 8.35 1.60
C TYR A 401 15.35 7.30 2.50
N GLU A 402 16.04 7.75 3.54
CA GLU A 402 16.58 6.89 4.58
C GLU A 402 15.48 6.65 5.62
N ARG A 403 14.89 5.46 5.60
CA ARG A 403 13.75 5.10 6.45
C ARG A 403 14.12 4.93 7.92
N THR A 404 15.39 4.58 8.19
CA THR A 404 15.86 4.25 9.55
C THR A 404 17.31 4.67 9.76
N GLN A 405 17.65 5.08 10.99
CA GLN A 405 19.04 5.28 11.45
C GLN A 405 19.67 3.98 12.02
N ALA A 406 18.96 2.85 12.01
CA ALA A 406 19.39 1.60 12.64
C ALA A 406 20.79 1.14 12.20
N ALA A 407 21.15 1.33 10.91
CA ALA A 407 22.48 0.96 10.42
C ALA A 407 23.61 1.80 11.03
N THR A 408 23.37 3.09 11.30
CA THR A 408 24.34 3.95 11.97
C THR A 408 24.53 3.51 13.41
N VAL A 409 23.44 3.29 14.14
CA VAL A 409 23.46 2.79 15.53
C VAL A 409 24.15 1.42 15.62
N ALA A 410 23.75 0.45 14.78
CA ALA A 410 24.36 -0.88 14.78
C ALA A 410 25.85 -0.87 14.44
N ARG A 411 26.30 0.05 13.57
CA ARG A 411 27.74 0.21 13.25
C ARG A 411 28.52 0.68 14.48
N HIS A 412 28.02 1.65 15.22
CA HIS A 412 28.66 2.14 16.44
C HIS A 412 28.69 1.08 17.53
N LEU A 413 27.59 0.36 17.76
CA LEU A 413 27.56 -0.74 18.71
C LEU A 413 28.58 -1.84 18.35
N ARG A 414 28.66 -2.24 17.07
CA ARG A 414 29.66 -3.23 16.62
C ARG A 414 31.11 -2.79 16.80
N ALA A 415 31.37 -1.49 16.72
CA ALA A 415 32.72 -0.95 16.85
C ALA A 415 33.15 -0.71 18.31
N SER A 416 32.21 -0.48 19.23
CA SER A 416 32.52 0.06 20.55
C SER A 416 31.96 -0.74 21.72
N ALA A 417 30.91 -1.55 21.50
CA ALA A 417 30.34 -2.36 22.57
C ALA A 417 31.17 -3.62 22.82
N GLN A 418 31.23 -4.03 24.08
CA GLN A 418 31.98 -5.20 24.55
C GLN A 418 31.03 -6.33 25.00
N ALA A 419 31.54 -7.55 25.04
CA ALA A 419 30.77 -8.68 25.56
C ALA A 419 30.40 -8.42 27.03
N GLY A 420 29.14 -8.67 27.38
CA GLY A 420 28.56 -8.34 28.69
C GLY A 420 27.88 -6.97 28.76
N ASP A 421 28.09 -6.07 27.80
CA ASP A 421 27.37 -4.80 27.73
C ASP A 421 25.86 -5.03 27.56
N VAL A 422 25.07 -4.11 28.12
CA VAL A 422 23.59 -4.12 28.00
C VAL A 422 23.15 -3.10 27.01
N VAL A 423 22.31 -3.50 26.03
CA VAL A 423 21.69 -2.59 25.07
C VAL A 423 20.19 -2.50 25.36
N ALA A 424 19.73 -1.31 25.70
CA ALA A 424 18.33 -1.00 25.94
C ALA A 424 17.73 -0.28 24.75
N TYR A 425 16.47 -0.60 24.40
CA TYR A 425 15.71 0.05 23.35
C TYR A 425 14.50 0.77 23.93
N CYS A 426 14.44 2.08 23.78
CA CYS A 426 13.29 2.89 24.18
C CYS A 426 12.95 3.90 23.07
N PRO A 427 11.83 3.70 22.38
CA PRO A 427 10.84 2.63 22.49
C PRO A 427 11.34 1.27 21.97
N ASP A 428 10.63 0.19 22.35
CA ASP A 428 10.87 -1.18 21.86
C ASP A 428 10.82 -1.30 20.33
N GLN A 429 10.07 -0.42 19.69
CA GLN A 429 9.95 -0.31 18.22
C GLN A 429 11.30 -0.14 17.49
N LEU A 430 12.33 0.33 18.18
CA LEU A 430 13.69 0.48 17.62
C LEU A 430 14.47 -0.86 17.60
N GLY A 431 14.01 -1.82 18.40
CA GLY A 431 14.67 -3.11 18.59
C GLY A 431 14.81 -3.95 17.32
N PRO A 432 13.71 -4.22 16.56
CA PRO A 432 13.75 -5.13 15.43
C PRO A 432 14.73 -4.73 14.33
N SER A 433 14.82 -3.45 13.99
CA SER A 433 15.69 -2.95 12.93
C SER A 433 17.17 -2.97 13.32
N VAL A 434 17.51 -2.60 14.55
CA VAL A 434 18.90 -2.57 15.05
C VAL A 434 19.41 -3.98 15.34
N SER A 435 18.65 -4.79 16.09
CA SER A 435 19.07 -6.13 16.55
C SER A 435 19.41 -7.08 15.39
N ARG A 436 18.69 -6.99 14.27
CA ARG A 436 19.01 -7.77 13.06
C ARG A 436 20.40 -7.53 12.49
N MET A 437 21.00 -6.39 12.79
CA MET A 437 22.34 -6.00 12.32
C MET A 437 23.44 -6.31 13.34
N LEU A 438 23.08 -6.77 14.55
CA LEU A 438 24.03 -7.13 15.59
C LEU A 438 24.23 -8.66 15.63
N PRO A 439 25.42 -9.17 15.33
CA PRO A 439 25.68 -10.60 15.43
C PRO A 439 25.68 -11.07 16.90
N ALA A 440 25.17 -12.27 17.13
CA ALA A 440 25.11 -12.86 18.48
C ALA A 440 26.51 -13.00 19.13
N SER A 441 27.58 -13.10 18.30
CA SER A 441 28.98 -13.18 18.76
C SER A 441 29.47 -11.95 19.54
N LEU A 442 28.73 -10.82 19.48
CA LEU A 442 29.06 -9.66 20.33
C LEU A 442 28.78 -9.89 21.83
N GLY A 443 28.04 -10.94 22.19
CA GLY A 443 27.75 -11.25 23.60
C GLY A 443 26.97 -10.18 24.35
N LEU A 444 26.13 -9.40 23.64
CA LEU A 444 25.34 -8.29 24.22
C LEU A 444 24.04 -8.80 24.83
N THR A 445 23.69 -8.28 26.01
CA THR A 445 22.35 -8.43 26.57
C THR A 445 21.44 -7.35 26.04
N GLN A 446 20.38 -7.72 25.30
CA GLN A 446 19.49 -6.76 24.63
C GLN A 446 18.09 -6.80 25.23
N LEU A 447 17.57 -5.64 25.65
CA LEU A 447 16.28 -5.50 26.32
C LEU A 447 15.48 -4.33 25.80
N THR A 448 14.15 -4.50 25.69
CA THR A 448 13.23 -3.45 25.20
C THR A 448 12.35 -2.90 26.33
N TYR A 449 12.12 -1.59 26.37
CA TYR A 449 11.11 -0.98 27.21
C TYR A 449 9.77 -0.93 26.44
N PRO A 450 8.63 -1.39 27.01
CA PRO A 450 8.39 -1.55 28.47
C PRO A 450 8.59 -2.97 29.04
N LYS A 451 8.59 -4.03 28.24
CA LYS A 451 8.45 -5.43 28.72
C LYS A 451 9.75 -6.11 29.12
N ALA A 452 10.90 -5.48 29.00
CA ALA A 452 12.23 -6.07 29.22
C ALA A 452 12.44 -7.39 28.43
N GLN A 453 11.88 -7.49 27.22
CA GLN A 453 11.94 -8.65 26.35
C GLN A 453 13.01 -8.51 25.27
N ALA A 454 13.26 -9.59 24.53
CA ALA A 454 14.18 -9.60 23.39
C ALA A 454 13.70 -8.68 22.26
N PRO A 455 14.62 -8.00 21.54
CA PRO A 455 14.29 -6.89 20.63
C PRO A 455 13.76 -7.30 19.25
N GLN A 456 13.63 -8.61 18.97
CA GLN A 456 13.23 -9.09 17.64
C GLN A 456 11.77 -8.80 17.31
N PHE A 457 10.92 -8.70 18.32
CA PHE A 457 9.48 -8.50 18.18
C PHE A 457 9.01 -7.31 18.97
N VAL A 458 7.93 -6.67 18.50
CA VAL A 458 7.13 -5.70 19.23
C VAL A 458 5.78 -6.35 19.52
N ASP A 459 5.37 -6.33 20.77
CA ASP A 459 4.08 -6.85 21.18
C ASP A 459 3.04 -5.72 21.24
N TRP A 460 2.20 -5.64 20.20
CA TRP A 460 1.17 -4.59 20.09
C TRP A 460 -0.07 -4.82 20.95
N VAL A 461 -0.17 -5.97 21.63
CA VAL A 461 -1.32 -6.32 22.48
C VAL A 461 -1.36 -5.38 23.70
N ASP A 462 -2.48 -4.67 23.84
CA ASP A 462 -2.73 -3.70 24.92
C ASP A 462 -1.59 -2.70 25.14
N TYR A 463 -0.93 -2.33 24.04
CA TYR A 463 0.35 -1.63 24.02
C TYR A 463 0.37 -0.34 24.83
N ALA A 464 -0.62 0.54 24.64
CA ALA A 464 -0.69 1.81 25.37
C ALA A 464 -0.90 1.61 26.87
N THR A 465 -1.63 0.57 27.25
CA THR A 465 -1.88 0.21 28.66
C THR A 465 -0.61 -0.35 29.30
N THR A 466 0.09 -1.23 28.63
CA THR A 466 1.38 -1.78 29.09
C THR A 466 2.39 -0.66 29.33
N ILE A 467 2.55 0.28 28.39
CA ILE A 467 3.46 1.42 28.56
C ILE A 467 3.08 2.26 29.78
N ARG A 468 1.77 2.51 30.01
CA ARG A 468 1.33 3.32 31.15
C ARG A 468 1.63 2.67 32.50
N HIS A 469 1.53 1.37 32.60
CA HIS A 469 1.67 0.65 33.87
C HIS A 469 3.09 0.13 34.15
N THR A 470 4.06 0.35 33.24
CA THR A 470 5.45 -0.05 33.48
C THR A 470 6.26 1.16 33.96
N PRO A 471 6.70 1.17 35.23
CA PRO A 471 7.51 2.27 35.77
C PRO A 471 8.90 2.30 35.10
N VAL A 472 9.35 3.48 34.72
CA VAL A 472 10.67 3.69 34.13
C VAL A 472 11.82 3.35 35.11
N PRO A 473 11.75 3.72 36.41
CA PRO A 473 12.80 3.38 37.35
C PRO A 473 13.04 1.88 37.51
N ASP A 474 11.98 1.04 37.48
CA ASP A 474 12.11 -0.41 37.61
C ASP A 474 12.88 -1.01 36.43
N PHE A 475 12.59 -0.53 35.21
CA PHE A 475 13.32 -0.94 34.03
C PHE A 475 14.79 -0.47 34.07
N ALA A 476 15.04 0.77 34.48
CA ALA A 476 16.40 1.29 34.67
C ALA A 476 17.20 0.44 35.67
N SER A 477 16.58 0.09 36.83
CA SER A 477 17.20 -0.78 37.84
C SER A 477 17.56 -2.17 37.27
N GLN A 478 16.69 -2.75 36.44
CA GLN A 478 16.97 -4.01 35.73
C GLN A 478 18.17 -3.88 34.78
N LEU A 479 18.27 -2.79 34.03
CA LEU A 479 19.40 -2.56 33.12
C LEU A 479 20.71 -2.45 33.89
N LEU A 480 20.73 -1.64 34.97
CA LEU A 480 21.90 -1.44 35.80
C LEU A 480 22.34 -2.73 36.50
N SER A 481 21.38 -3.50 37.05
CA SER A 481 21.65 -4.80 37.67
C SER A 481 22.26 -5.81 36.69
N ARG A 482 21.77 -5.83 35.42
CA ARG A 482 22.29 -6.76 34.41
C ARG A 482 23.66 -6.35 33.88
N ALA A 483 23.94 -5.06 33.78
CA ALA A 483 25.24 -4.56 33.38
C ALA A 483 26.27 -4.74 34.52
N GLY A 484 25.82 -4.71 35.76
CA GLY A 484 26.72 -4.72 36.90
C GLY A 484 27.67 -3.50 36.89
N PRO A 485 28.69 -3.47 37.76
CA PRO A 485 29.59 -2.33 37.84
C PRO A 485 30.58 -2.20 36.67
N ASN A 486 30.80 -3.28 35.91
CA ASN A 486 31.91 -3.37 34.95
C ASN A 486 31.54 -3.19 33.47
N HIS A 487 30.26 -3.24 33.12
CA HIS A 487 29.80 -3.17 31.75
C HIS A 487 29.01 -1.91 31.46
N ASN A 488 29.08 -1.44 30.22
CA ASN A 488 28.31 -0.29 29.75
C ASN A 488 26.82 -0.60 29.62
N VAL A 489 26.00 0.43 29.77
CA VAL A 489 24.61 0.42 29.31
C VAL A 489 24.52 1.31 28.09
N TRP A 490 24.07 0.75 26.97
CA TRP A 490 23.84 1.46 25.73
C TRP A 490 22.34 1.70 25.57
N LEU A 491 21.91 2.93 25.43
CA LEU A 491 20.51 3.28 25.20
C LEU A 491 20.31 3.72 23.75
N VAL A 492 19.61 2.87 22.99
CA VAL A 492 19.02 3.24 21.69
C VAL A 492 17.69 3.89 21.99
N TRP A 493 17.57 5.18 21.73
CA TRP A 493 16.40 5.95 22.15
C TRP A 493 15.85 6.83 21.06
N SER A 494 14.58 7.19 21.20
CA SER A 494 13.93 8.18 20.37
C SER A 494 12.88 8.95 21.15
N ALA A 495 12.76 10.23 20.84
CA ALA A 495 11.68 11.10 21.32
C ALA A 495 10.54 11.17 20.28
N GLY A 496 9.38 11.70 20.69
CA GLY A 496 8.28 11.98 19.76
C GLY A 496 7.33 10.81 19.45
N TYR A 497 7.55 9.63 19.99
CA TYR A 497 6.61 8.51 19.90
C TYR A 497 5.42 8.74 20.83
N LYS A 498 4.24 9.04 20.26
CA LYS A 498 3.05 9.47 21.01
C LYS A 498 2.65 8.56 22.17
N ALA A 499 2.76 7.24 21.99
CA ALA A 499 2.40 6.26 23.01
C ALA A 499 3.32 6.31 24.23
N PHE A 500 4.57 6.73 24.05
CA PHE A 500 5.58 6.81 25.12
C PHE A 500 5.58 8.14 25.85
N GLY A 501 5.05 9.21 25.26
CA GLY A 501 5.15 10.54 25.83
C GLY A 501 6.61 10.90 26.12
N ARG A 502 6.94 11.17 27.40
CA ARG A 502 8.30 11.49 27.87
C ARG A 502 9.03 10.32 28.54
N ARG A 503 8.56 9.08 28.41
CA ARG A 503 9.12 7.93 29.15
C ARG A 503 10.55 7.59 28.73
N CYS A 504 10.89 7.71 27.44
CA CYS A 504 12.26 7.47 26.98
C CYS A 504 13.21 8.58 27.44
N ASP A 505 12.74 9.83 27.52
CA ASP A 505 13.51 10.94 28.12
C ASP A 505 13.70 10.73 29.64
N GLN A 506 12.68 10.23 30.34
CA GLN A 506 12.78 9.85 31.76
C GLN A 506 13.79 8.73 31.96
N LEU A 507 13.80 7.69 31.08
CA LEU A 507 14.78 6.61 31.17
C LEU A 507 16.20 7.14 30.99
N LEU A 508 16.40 8.04 30.02
CA LEU A 508 17.67 8.72 29.81
C LEU A 508 18.11 9.47 31.07
N ALA A 509 17.23 10.25 31.70
CA ALA A 509 17.51 11.02 32.89
C ALA A 509 17.82 10.11 34.10
N VAL A 510 17.07 9.03 34.30
CA VAL A 510 17.30 8.07 35.40
C VAL A 510 18.66 7.39 35.23
N LEU A 511 19.00 6.89 34.06
CA LEU A 511 20.31 6.26 33.81
C LEU A 511 21.45 7.25 34.01
N GLY A 512 21.28 8.51 33.58
CA GLY A 512 22.28 9.57 33.72
C GLY A 512 22.48 10.04 35.19
N ALA A 513 21.54 9.73 36.09
CA ALA A 513 21.72 9.98 37.54
C ALA A 513 22.65 8.95 38.20
N TYR A 514 22.81 7.77 37.62
CA TYR A 514 23.66 6.70 38.16
C TYR A 514 24.99 6.52 37.41
N ARG A 515 25.08 6.95 36.15
CA ARG A 515 26.26 6.73 35.31
C ARG A 515 26.55 7.93 34.43
N ASP A 516 27.81 8.18 34.15
CA ASP A 516 28.23 9.22 33.19
C ASP A 516 27.74 8.87 31.78
N ALA A 517 27.12 9.83 31.11
CA ALA A 517 26.53 9.65 29.78
C ALA A 517 27.38 10.31 28.68
N GLY A 518 27.58 9.57 27.57
CA GLY A 518 28.21 10.07 26.36
C GLY A 518 27.33 9.84 25.13
N GLU A 519 26.95 10.90 24.41
CA GLU A 519 26.21 10.77 23.16
C GLU A 519 27.14 10.21 22.06
N THR A 520 26.74 9.07 21.45
CA THR A 520 27.51 8.40 20.40
C THR A 520 26.92 8.65 19.01
N VAL A 521 25.58 8.62 18.90
CA VAL A 521 24.86 8.88 17.64
C VAL A 521 23.74 9.87 17.91
N ARG A 522 23.74 10.97 17.14
CA ARG A 522 22.68 11.98 17.20
C ARG A 522 21.42 11.53 16.47
N LEU A 523 20.28 11.83 17.08
CA LEU A 523 18.97 11.64 16.52
C LEU A 523 18.76 12.55 15.30
N ARG A 524 18.27 11.97 14.16
CA ARG A 524 17.94 12.69 12.93
C ARG A 524 16.45 12.63 12.64
N TRP A 525 15.77 13.72 12.81
CA TRP A 525 14.32 13.84 12.57
C TRP A 525 13.89 13.64 11.10
N SER A 526 14.82 13.65 10.16
CA SER A 526 14.52 13.43 8.73
C SER A 526 14.17 11.98 8.39
N SER A 527 14.50 11.01 9.25
CA SER A 527 14.14 9.61 9.07
C SER A 527 12.84 9.30 9.82
N PRO A 528 11.89 8.55 9.28
CA PRO A 528 10.69 8.12 10.00
C PRO A 528 11.01 7.35 11.27
N GLU A 529 11.96 6.43 11.18
CA GLU A 529 12.51 5.70 12.32
C GLU A 529 13.84 6.37 12.72
N HIS A 530 13.70 7.54 13.34
CA HIS A 530 14.82 8.28 13.89
C HIS A 530 15.23 7.70 15.25
N MET A 531 16.53 7.63 15.51
CA MET A 531 17.07 7.11 16.76
C MET A 531 18.45 7.68 17.09
N GLY A 532 18.70 7.91 18.37
CA GLY A 532 20.00 8.23 18.92
C GLY A 532 20.60 7.03 19.66
N LEU A 533 21.90 7.10 19.93
CA LEU A 533 22.61 6.14 20.75
C LEU A 533 23.39 6.89 21.84
N ILE A 534 23.17 6.50 23.09
CA ILE A 534 23.87 7.04 24.26
C ILE A 534 24.53 5.89 24.99
N ARG A 535 25.80 6.08 25.35
CA ARG A 535 26.56 5.17 26.21
C ARG A 535 26.55 5.68 27.62
N PHE A 536 26.26 4.82 28.58
CA PHE A 536 26.44 5.04 30.00
C PHE A 536 27.60 4.18 30.46
N ASP A 537 28.66 4.85 30.96
CA ASP A 537 29.90 4.22 31.36
C ASP A 537 29.72 3.30 32.59
N PRO A 538 30.59 2.32 32.82
CA PRO A 538 30.58 1.52 34.05
C PRO A 538 30.63 2.39 35.30
N GLU A 539 30.15 1.89 36.42
CA GLU A 539 30.28 2.59 37.69
C GLU A 539 31.77 2.88 37.93
N ARG A 540 32.14 4.15 38.13
CA ARG A 540 33.48 4.48 38.55
C ARG A 540 33.69 3.85 39.93
N GLN A 541 34.67 2.97 40.07
CA GLN A 541 35.23 2.72 41.41
C GLN A 541 35.64 4.10 41.96
N TYR A 542 35.01 4.48 43.05
CA TYR A 542 35.18 5.79 43.66
C TYR A 542 36.62 5.98 44.11
N ASP A 543 37.46 6.44 43.18
CA ASP A 543 38.75 7.01 43.48
C ASP A 543 38.45 8.42 44.01
N GLY A 544 38.52 8.64 45.30
CA GLY A 544 38.08 9.81 46.05
C GLY A 544 38.57 11.19 45.57
N ARG A 545 38.74 11.41 44.25
CA ARG A 545 39.18 12.67 43.64
C ARG A 545 38.45 12.94 42.34
N SER A 546 37.36 13.63 42.36
CA SER A 546 36.93 14.76 41.52
C SER A 546 35.41 14.84 41.38
N SER A 547 34.83 15.82 42.07
CA SER A 547 33.52 16.37 41.72
C SER A 547 33.67 17.20 40.43
N ARG A 548 33.15 16.70 39.28
CA ARG A 548 32.88 17.58 38.14
C ARG A 548 31.38 17.55 37.84
N HIS A 549 30.82 18.72 37.86
CA HIS A 549 29.42 18.96 37.52
C HIS A 549 29.10 18.46 36.10
N CYS A 550 28.03 17.70 36.00
CA CYS A 550 27.44 17.31 34.73
C CYS A 550 26.75 18.55 34.13
N SER A 551 27.28 19.08 33.03
CA SER A 551 26.58 20.07 32.22
C SER A 551 25.78 19.34 31.18
N LEU A 552 24.45 19.25 31.36
CA LEU A 552 23.51 18.86 30.33
C LEU A 552 23.48 19.94 29.25
N PRO A 553 23.38 19.58 27.95
CA PRO A 553 23.21 20.58 26.91
C PRO A 553 21.86 21.29 27.08
N PRO A 554 21.77 22.61 26.78
CA PRO A 554 20.53 23.36 26.89
C PRO A 554 19.53 22.87 25.86
N GLY A 555 18.40 22.35 26.31
CA GLY A 555 17.31 21.89 25.42
C GLY A 555 16.64 20.56 25.80
N CYS A 556 16.93 19.98 26.95
CA CYS A 556 16.18 18.81 27.45
C CYS A 556 14.97 19.22 28.28
#